data_da1f0de6cb407b29711b38335e558ef6
#
_entry.id   da1f0de6cb407b29711b38335e558ef6
#
_cell.length_a   1.000
_cell.length_b   1.000
_cell.length_c   1.000
_cell.angle_alpha   90.00
_cell.angle_beta   90.00
_cell.angle_gamma   90.00
#
_symmetry.space_group_name_H-M   'P 1'
#
loop_
_entity.id
_entity.type
_entity.pdbx_description
1 polymer ?
#
loop_
_entity_poly.entity_id
_entity_poly.type
_entity_poly.pdbx_seq_one_letter_code
_entity_poly.pdbx_strand_id
1 'polypeptide(L)'
;LSATPEQRGIARLELVKYYVSKGMGTNALYILNQMQTANLPEAQSDKFHALLGVANFLAHRYDQAVENFEHGKLPEINEAIFWRTLASSAQEFKPENNVILFSFVTLIRDYPQELKDRIAVIGAENALNVNDDIAAQNFIDILKSGSADRLRNRKAQIDYLAAKKQELQGYPRNAIRAYREIALSRDQKYSSLARYDNAVLSQQINALSLNEAIGELEKLRFAWTEPKFKWELLNRLADFYVKNADYYNALKTLKETLPMATPDQRRTLLAKMVQWFEDIYINNQADNSLSAVKSLALYQDFEW
;
A
#
# COMPACT_ATOMS: atom_id res chain seq x y z
N LEU A 1 1.94 -42.78 -19.12
CA LEU A 1 3.25 -42.39 -19.63
C LEU A 1 4.22 -42.27 -18.46
N SER A 2 5.17 -43.19 -18.38
CA SER A 2 6.16 -43.35 -17.31
C SER A 2 7.29 -42.33 -17.49
N ALA A 3 7.03 -41.06 -17.16
CA ALA A 3 8.11 -40.05 -17.10
C ALA A 3 9.06 -40.41 -15.94
N THR A 4 10.37 -40.29 -16.17
CA THR A 4 11.37 -40.45 -15.11
C THR A 4 11.18 -39.42 -14.01
N PRO A 5 11.61 -39.62 -12.77
CA PRO A 5 11.51 -38.62 -11.70
C PRO A 5 12.06 -37.25 -12.10
N GLU A 6 13.20 -37.22 -12.80
CA GLU A 6 13.81 -35.99 -13.33
C GLU A 6 12.95 -35.29 -14.37
N GLN A 7 12.36 -36.01 -15.33
CA GLN A 7 11.41 -35.46 -16.31
C GLN A 7 10.17 -34.87 -15.61
N ARG A 8 9.72 -35.46 -14.50
CA ARG A 8 8.60 -34.95 -13.70
C ARG A 8 8.97 -33.65 -12.98
N GLY A 9 10.21 -33.53 -12.46
CA GLY A 9 10.71 -32.32 -11.82
C GLY A 9 10.75 -31.13 -12.79
N ILE A 10 11.33 -31.34 -13.98
CA ILE A 10 11.37 -30.32 -15.04
C ILE A 10 9.96 -29.91 -15.49
N ALA A 11 9.06 -30.87 -15.72
CA ALA A 11 7.69 -30.59 -16.15
C ALA A 11 6.92 -29.77 -15.08
N ARG A 12 7.16 -30.03 -13.78
CA ARG A 12 6.57 -29.26 -12.69
C ARG A 12 7.07 -27.82 -12.68
N LEU A 13 8.38 -27.59 -12.90
CA LEU A 13 8.93 -26.24 -13.00
C LEU A 13 8.33 -25.46 -14.20
N GLU A 14 8.11 -26.11 -15.33
CA GLU A 14 7.45 -25.46 -16.48
C GLU A 14 5.97 -25.12 -16.16
N LEU A 15 5.26 -25.98 -15.43
CA LEU A 15 3.92 -25.69 -14.93
C LEU A 15 3.91 -24.52 -13.94
N VAL A 16 4.91 -24.44 -13.06
CA VAL A 16 5.09 -23.30 -12.13
C VAL A 16 5.31 -22.01 -12.90
N LYS A 17 6.15 -22.00 -13.92
CA LYS A 17 6.37 -20.81 -14.77
C LYS A 17 5.07 -20.36 -15.44
N TYR A 18 4.25 -21.31 -15.93
CA TYR A 18 2.95 -20.99 -16.47
C TYR A 18 2.05 -20.31 -15.43
N TYR A 19 1.93 -20.85 -14.19
CA TYR A 19 1.14 -20.21 -13.15
C TYR A 19 1.67 -18.83 -12.77
N VAL A 20 2.98 -18.69 -12.62
CA VAL A 20 3.64 -17.40 -12.37
C VAL A 20 3.30 -16.41 -13.47
N SER A 21 3.40 -16.79 -14.75
CA SER A 21 3.08 -15.92 -15.89
C SER A 21 1.63 -15.45 -15.92
N LYS A 22 0.72 -16.21 -15.27
CA LYS A 22 -0.70 -15.87 -15.11
C LYS A 22 -1.02 -15.15 -13.78
N GLY A 23 0.01 -14.81 -13.00
CA GLY A 23 -0.18 -14.18 -11.69
C GLY A 23 -0.79 -15.10 -10.62
N MET A 24 -0.81 -16.41 -10.86
CA MET A 24 -1.44 -17.43 -10.01
C MET A 24 -0.46 -17.94 -8.94
N GLY A 25 -0.03 -17.07 -8.03
CA GLY A 25 1.00 -17.37 -7.02
C GLY A 25 0.67 -18.57 -6.15
N THR A 26 -0.56 -18.68 -5.66
CA THR A 26 -1.00 -19.80 -4.79
C THR A 26 -0.90 -21.15 -5.49
N ASN A 27 -1.26 -21.22 -6.79
CA ASN A 27 -1.14 -22.44 -7.58
C ASN A 27 0.33 -22.82 -7.82
N ALA A 28 1.17 -21.82 -8.09
CA ALA A 28 2.62 -22.04 -8.21
C ALA A 28 3.21 -22.55 -6.90
N LEU A 29 2.87 -21.95 -5.75
CA LEU A 29 3.31 -22.40 -4.42
C LEU A 29 2.89 -23.83 -4.11
N TYR A 30 1.69 -24.22 -4.48
CA TYR A 30 1.23 -25.60 -4.26
C TYR A 30 2.16 -26.62 -4.94
N ILE A 31 2.52 -26.41 -6.21
CA ILE A 31 3.43 -27.30 -6.93
C ILE A 31 4.85 -27.25 -6.35
N LEU A 32 5.36 -26.06 -6.03
CA LEU A 32 6.69 -25.89 -5.45
C LEU A 32 6.80 -26.60 -4.09
N ASN A 33 5.80 -26.46 -3.22
CA ASN A 33 5.75 -27.16 -1.94
C ASN A 33 5.74 -28.69 -2.09
N GLN A 34 5.02 -29.22 -3.08
CA GLN A 34 5.06 -30.67 -3.38
C GLN A 34 6.46 -31.11 -3.83
N MET A 35 7.18 -30.28 -4.59
CA MET A 35 8.53 -30.58 -5.02
C MET A 35 9.51 -30.61 -3.84
N GLN A 36 9.38 -29.68 -2.89
CA GLN A 36 10.17 -29.66 -1.65
C GLN A 36 9.89 -30.87 -0.76
N THR A 37 8.59 -31.18 -0.54
CA THR A 37 8.20 -32.33 0.29
C THR A 37 8.67 -33.67 -0.29
N ALA A 38 8.72 -33.77 -1.63
CA ALA A 38 9.23 -34.94 -2.34
C ALA A 38 10.76 -34.95 -2.42
N ASN A 39 11.47 -33.98 -1.84
CA ASN A 39 12.93 -33.82 -1.89
C ASN A 39 13.49 -33.95 -3.32
N LEU A 40 12.82 -33.35 -4.30
CA LEU A 40 13.33 -33.40 -5.67
C LEU A 40 14.64 -32.64 -5.80
N PRO A 41 15.62 -33.11 -6.60
CA PRO A 41 16.92 -32.44 -6.78
C PRO A 41 16.78 -30.98 -7.22
N GLU A 42 15.80 -30.69 -8.04
CA GLU A 42 15.52 -29.34 -8.55
C GLU A 42 15.13 -28.36 -7.44
N ALA A 43 14.60 -28.84 -6.30
CA ALA A 43 14.19 -28.01 -5.17
C ALA A 43 15.36 -27.31 -4.45
N GLN A 44 16.60 -27.72 -4.73
CA GLN A 44 17.81 -27.11 -4.20
C GLN A 44 18.44 -26.08 -5.17
N SER A 45 17.85 -25.87 -6.33
CA SER A 45 18.42 -25.01 -7.36
C SER A 45 18.05 -23.53 -7.15
N ASP A 46 18.95 -22.61 -7.54
CA ASP A 46 18.67 -21.17 -7.56
C ASP A 46 17.42 -20.85 -8.38
N LYS A 47 17.20 -21.54 -9.50
CA LYS A 47 16.02 -21.40 -10.34
C LYS A 47 14.72 -21.73 -9.59
N PHE A 48 14.74 -22.78 -8.76
CA PHE A 48 13.58 -23.13 -7.93
C PHE A 48 13.30 -22.03 -6.90
N HIS A 49 14.33 -21.55 -6.19
CA HIS A 49 14.19 -20.51 -5.20
C HIS A 49 13.75 -19.16 -5.82
N ALA A 50 14.25 -18.83 -7.01
CA ALA A 50 13.76 -17.66 -7.75
C ALA A 50 12.26 -17.76 -8.06
N LEU A 51 11.79 -18.92 -8.56
CA LEU A 51 10.37 -19.16 -8.81
C LEU A 51 9.53 -19.16 -7.53
N LEU A 52 10.08 -19.70 -6.44
CA LEU A 52 9.44 -19.70 -5.12
C LEU A 52 9.32 -18.27 -4.58
N GLY A 53 10.35 -17.44 -4.76
CA GLY A 53 10.33 -16.02 -4.43
C GLY A 53 9.25 -15.25 -5.19
N VAL A 54 9.17 -15.41 -6.52
CA VAL A 54 8.12 -14.78 -7.33
C VAL A 54 6.73 -15.30 -6.95
N ALA A 55 6.58 -16.60 -6.71
CA ALA A 55 5.29 -17.19 -6.30
C ALA A 55 4.84 -16.67 -4.93
N ASN A 56 5.75 -16.52 -3.97
CA ASN A 56 5.47 -15.90 -2.67
C ASN A 56 5.07 -14.42 -2.83
N PHE A 57 5.78 -13.66 -3.64
CA PHE A 57 5.40 -12.27 -3.97
C PHE A 57 3.98 -12.19 -4.53
N LEU A 58 3.64 -13.05 -5.49
CA LEU A 58 2.30 -13.10 -6.10
C LEU A 58 1.21 -13.53 -5.11
N ALA A 59 1.57 -14.29 -4.08
CA ALA A 59 0.68 -14.70 -2.99
C ALA A 59 0.67 -13.71 -1.80
N HIS A 60 1.28 -12.52 -1.94
CA HIS A 60 1.41 -11.48 -0.91
C HIS A 60 2.19 -11.92 0.35
N ARG A 61 3.08 -12.91 0.20
CA ARG A 61 3.99 -13.40 1.25
C ARG A 61 5.37 -12.75 1.07
N TYR A 62 5.44 -11.45 1.32
CA TYR A 62 6.60 -10.66 0.93
C TYR A 62 7.88 -11.01 1.70
N ASP A 63 7.81 -11.32 3.01
CA ASP A 63 8.96 -11.78 3.80
C ASP A 63 9.59 -13.04 3.20
N GLN A 64 8.75 -14.04 2.90
CA GLN A 64 9.19 -15.28 2.28
C GLN A 64 9.71 -15.07 0.86
N ALA A 65 9.16 -14.10 0.13
CA ALA A 65 9.68 -13.73 -1.18
C ALA A 65 11.11 -13.19 -1.05
N VAL A 66 11.36 -12.24 -0.15
CA VAL A 66 12.68 -11.66 0.10
C VAL A 66 13.67 -12.76 0.49
N GLU A 67 13.32 -13.62 1.46
CA GLU A 67 14.17 -14.73 1.93
C GLU A 67 14.57 -15.68 0.80
N ASN A 68 13.65 -16.02 -0.11
CA ASN A 68 13.97 -16.90 -1.22
C ASN A 68 14.95 -16.29 -2.23
N PHE A 69 14.97 -14.96 -2.40
CA PHE A 69 15.95 -14.30 -3.26
C PHE A 69 17.34 -14.15 -2.62
N GLU A 70 17.52 -14.51 -1.34
CA GLU A 70 18.82 -14.60 -0.67
C GLU A 70 19.48 -15.97 -0.84
N HIS A 71 18.84 -16.94 -1.51
CA HIS A 71 19.38 -18.30 -1.68
C HIS A 71 20.51 -18.35 -2.70
N GLY A 72 21.55 -19.12 -2.39
CA GLY A 72 22.64 -19.47 -3.30
C GLY A 72 23.32 -18.27 -3.94
N LYS A 73 23.29 -18.17 -5.27
CA LYS A 73 23.86 -17.07 -6.05
C LYS A 73 22.84 -16.00 -6.43
N LEU A 74 21.58 -16.11 -6.04
CA LEU A 74 20.53 -15.13 -6.39
C LEU A 74 20.87 -13.71 -5.94
N PRO A 75 21.51 -13.44 -4.79
CA PRO A 75 21.89 -12.08 -4.41
C PRO A 75 22.81 -11.36 -5.40
N GLU A 76 23.51 -12.09 -6.26
CA GLU A 76 24.43 -11.58 -7.28
C GLU A 76 23.73 -11.37 -8.64
N ILE A 77 22.50 -11.83 -8.80
CA ILE A 77 21.74 -11.78 -10.07
C ILE A 77 20.86 -10.54 -10.09
N ASN A 78 21.07 -9.68 -11.06
CA ASN A 78 20.33 -8.41 -11.21
C ASN A 78 18.79 -8.60 -11.15
N GLU A 79 18.26 -9.60 -11.84
CA GLU A 79 16.81 -9.84 -11.84
C GLU A 79 16.31 -10.30 -10.45
N ALA A 80 17.09 -11.08 -9.71
CA ALA A 80 16.76 -11.46 -8.33
C ALA A 80 16.84 -10.26 -7.38
N ILE A 81 17.82 -9.36 -7.55
CA ILE A 81 17.90 -8.08 -6.84
C ILE A 81 16.64 -7.25 -7.08
N PHE A 82 16.20 -7.16 -8.34
CA PHE A 82 14.95 -6.46 -8.69
C PHE A 82 13.74 -7.05 -7.96
N TRP A 83 13.53 -8.38 -8.05
CA TRP A 83 12.40 -9.04 -7.41
C TRP A 83 12.41 -8.92 -5.89
N ARG A 84 13.59 -9.03 -5.27
CA ARG A 84 13.79 -8.81 -3.83
C ARG A 84 13.42 -7.38 -3.44
N THR A 85 13.91 -6.38 -4.19
CA THR A 85 13.59 -4.97 -3.98
C THR A 85 12.11 -4.70 -4.13
N LEU A 86 11.47 -5.30 -5.13
CA LEU A 86 10.03 -5.19 -5.36
C LEU A 86 9.22 -5.79 -4.21
N ALA A 87 9.59 -6.97 -3.72
CA ALA A 87 8.94 -7.60 -2.56
C ALA A 87 9.10 -6.77 -1.29
N SER A 88 10.30 -6.25 -1.03
CA SER A 88 10.57 -5.33 0.08
C SER A 88 9.73 -4.05 -0.02
N SER A 89 9.60 -3.46 -1.21
CA SER A 89 8.79 -2.24 -1.45
C SER A 89 7.29 -2.47 -1.29
N ALA A 90 6.81 -3.68 -1.62
CA ALA A 90 5.41 -4.06 -1.43
C ALA A 90 5.04 -4.25 0.05
N GLN A 91 6.02 -4.63 0.88
CA GLN A 91 5.87 -4.80 2.32
C GLN A 91 5.94 -3.45 3.05
N GLU A 92 7.01 -2.72 2.80
CA GLU A 92 7.29 -1.45 3.43
C GLU A 92 7.93 -0.48 2.44
N PHE A 93 7.50 0.77 2.47
CA PHE A 93 8.09 1.81 1.65
C PHE A 93 9.53 2.12 2.10
N LYS A 94 10.46 2.06 1.14
CA LYS A 94 11.87 2.42 1.33
C LYS A 94 12.31 3.33 0.17
N PRO A 95 12.67 4.60 0.45
CA PRO A 95 13.02 5.56 -0.60
C PRO A 95 14.11 5.08 -1.55
N GLU A 96 15.13 4.40 -1.03
CA GLU A 96 16.26 3.87 -1.80
C GLU A 96 15.87 2.84 -2.84
N ASN A 97 14.76 2.15 -2.65
CA ASN A 97 14.27 1.14 -3.58
C ASN A 97 13.84 1.73 -4.93
N ASN A 98 13.44 3.02 -4.97
CA ASN A 98 12.97 3.66 -6.20
C ASN A 98 14.00 3.61 -7.33
N VAL A 99 15.27 3.91 -7.03
CA VAL A 99 16.35 3.91 -8.02
C VAL A 99 16.52 2.51 -8.62
N ILE A 100 16.48 1.47 -7.78
CA ILE A 100 16.60 0.08 -8.24
C ILE A 100 15.41 -0.29 -9.10
N LEU A 101 14.18 -0.07 -8.64
CA LEU A 101 12.97 -0.41 -9.39
C LEU A 101 12.93 0.30 -10.74
N PHE A 102 13.29 1.57 -10.80
CA PHE A 102 13.28 2.34 -12.03
C PHE A 102 14.35 1.87 -13.01
N SER A 103 15.52 1.43 -12.56
CA SER A 103 16.59 0.90 -13.43
C SER A 103 16.15 -0.34 -14.23
N PHE A 104 15.14 -1.06 -13.77
CA PHE A 104 14.59 -2.26 -14.43
C PHE A 104 13.34 -2.02 -15.27
N VAL A 105 12.91 -0.77 -15.49
CA VAL A 105 11.70 -0.43 -16.27
C VAL A 105 11.70 -1.09 -17.67
N THR A 106 12.85 -1.18 -18.33
CA THR A 106 12.99 -1.85 -19.64
C THR A 106 12.70 -3.35 -19.54
N LEU A 107 13.26 -4.03 -18.52
CA LEU A 107 13.06 -5.46 -18.29
C LEU A 107 11.57 -5.78 -18.05
N ILE A 108 10.88 -4.93 -17.31
CA ILE A 108 9.47 -5.11 -16.98
C ILE A 108 8.60 -5.18 -18.24
N ARG A 109 8.97 -4.47 -19.30
CA ARG A 109 8.20 -4.47 -20.56
C ARG A 109 8.14 -5.83 -21.25
N ASP A 110 9.07 -6.72 -20.97
CA ASP A 110 9.13 -8.07 -21.53
C ASP A 110 8.39 -9.11 -20.70
N TYR A 111 7.93 -8.75 -19.49
CA TYR A 111 7.19 -9.66 -18.64
C TYR A 111 5.74 -9.91 -19.12
N PRO A 112 5.13 -11.04 -18.75
CA PRO A 112 3.71 -11.26 -18.92
C PRO A 112 2.87 -10.13 -18.31
N GLN A 113 1.73 -9.84 -18.93
CA GLN A 113 0.93 -8.65 -18.60
C GLN A 113 0.48 -8.62 -17.13
N GLU A 114 0.13 -9.75 -16.56
CA GLU A 114 -0.31 -9.89 -15.17
C GLU A 114 0.81 -9.51 -14.17
N LEU A 115 2.06 -9.84 -14.53
CA LEU A 115 3.23 -9.42 -13.74
C LEU A 115 3.51 -7.93 -13.91
N LYS A 116 3.52 -7.44 -15.16
CA LYS A 116 3.69 -6.00 -15.45
C LYS A 116 2.77 -5.14 -14.61
N ASP A 117 1.53 -5.54 -14.49
CA ASP A 117 0.51 -4.78 -13.77
C ASP A 117 0.81 -4.64 -12.29
N ARG A 118 1.18 -5.73 -11.63
CA ARG A 118 1.54 -5.72 -10.21
C ARG A 118 2.80 -4.93 -9.95
N ILE A 119 3.82 -5.16 -10.77
CA ILE A 119 5.10 -4.47 -10.68
C ILE A 119 4.92 -2.96 -10.88
N ALA A 120 4.19 -2.58 -11.92
CA ALA A 120 4.02 -1.17 -12.28
C ALA A 120 3.21 -0.39 -11.24
N VAL A 121 2.26 -1.02 -10.55
CA VAL A 121 1.55 -0.37 -9.43
C VAL A 121 2.51 -0.07 -8.28
N ILE A 122 3.29 -1.06 -7.84
CA ILE A 122 4.25 -0.88 -6.74
C ILE A 122 5.33 0.14 -7.12
N GLY A 123 5.84 0.06 -8.37
CA GLY A 123 6.82 1.01 -8.88
C GLY A 123 6.28 2.44 -8.94
N ALA A 124 5.04 2.63 -9.42
CA ALA A 124 4.40 3.93 -9.46
C ALA A 124 4.15 4.50 -8.05
N GLU A 125 3.62 3.69 -7.12
CA GLU A 125 3.40 4.09 -5.73
C GLU A 125 4.73 4.48 -5.06
N ASN A 126 5.79 3.71 -5.28
CA ASN A 126 7.12 3.99 -4.73
C ASN A 126 7.69 5.31 -5.29
N ALA A 127 7.63 5.50 -6.60
CA ALA A 127 8.09 6.71 -7.28
C ALA A 127 7.32 7.97 -6.81
N LEU A 128 5.99 7.86 -6.66
CA LEU A 128 5.15 8.94 -6.15
C LEU A 128 5.53 9.32 -4.71
N ASN A 129 5.85 8.36 -3.86
CA ASN A 129 6.25 8.60 -2.47
C ASN A 129 7.60 9.31 -2.32
N VAL A 130 8.49 9.19 -3.31
CA VAL A 130 9.77 9.93 -3.36
C VAL A 130 9.72 11.18 -4.25
N ASN A 131 8.55 11.54 -4.77
CA ASN A 131 8.34 12.65 -5.72
C ASN A 131 9.15 12.50 -7.03
N ASP A 132 9.39 11.25 -7.47
CA ASP A 132 10.02 10.96 -8.77
C ASP A 132 8.97 10.88 -9.87
N ASP A 133 8.73 12.03 -10.47
CA ASP A 133 7.74 12.23 -11.53
C ASP A 133 8.03 11.41 -12.79
N ILE A 134 9.31 11.26 -13.12
CA ILE A 134 9.75 10.53 -14.32
C ILE A 134 9.53 9.02 -14.13
N ALA A 135 9.97 8.48 -13.01
CA ALA A 135 9.75 7.07 -12.69
C ALA A 135 8.25 6.76 -12.59
N ALA A 136 7.47 7.60 -11.88
CA ALA A 136 6.02 7.45 -11.77
C ALA A 136 5.35 7.40 -13.13
N GLN A 137 5.71 8.31 -14.07
CA GLN A 137 5.14 8.31 -15.40
C GLN A 137 5.45 7.03 -16.18
N ASN A 138 6.70 6.54 -16.13
CA ASN A 138 7.09 5.31 -16.81
C ASN A 138 6.28 4.09 -16.33
N PHE A 139 6.09 3.95 -15.02
CA PHE A 139 5.27 2.87 -14.47
C PHE A 139 3.78 3.02 -14.82
N ILE A 140 3.23 4.24 -14.79
CA ILE A 140 1.85 4.51 -15.23
C ILE A 140 1.68 4.17 -16.71
N ASP A 141 2.67 4.43 -17.56
CA ASP A 141 2.60 4.10 -18.99
C ASP A 141 2.64 2.58 -19.23
N ILE A 142 3.36 1.81 -18.40
CA ILE A 142 3.28 0.34 -18.40
C ILE A 142 1.85 -0.11 -18.05
N LEU A 143 1.20 0.50 -17.07
CA LEU A 143 -0.19 0.19 -16.70
C LEU A 143 -1.17 0.54 -17.82
N LYS A 144 -0.93 1.57 -18.60
CA LYS A 144 -1.74 1.98 -19.74
C LYS A 144 -1.54 1.10 -20.97
N SER A 145 -0.55 0.21 -20.99
CA SER A 145 -0.35 -0.73 -22.08
C SER A 145 -1.35 -1.91 -21.98
N GLY A 146 -1.73 -2.52 -23.10
CA GLY A 146 -2.56 -3.72 -23.15
C GLY A 146 -3.93 -3.53 -23.81
N SER A 147 -4.83 -4.50 -23.63
CA SER A 147 -6.15 -4.51 -24.28
C SER A 147 -7.12 -3.49 -23.68
N ALA A 148 -8.08 -3.05 -24.50
CA ALA A 148 -9.12 -2.11 -24.06
C ALA A 148 -9.95 -2.61 -22.86
N ASP A 149 -10.24 -3.91 -22.82
CA ASP A 149 -11.00 -4.52 -21.71
C ASP A 149 -10.22 -4.46 -20.39
N ARG A 150 -8.93 -4.76 -20.45
CA ARG A 150 -8.04 -4.66 -19.31
C ARG A 150 -7.94 -3.21 -18.80
N LEU A 151 -7.79 -2.25 -19.70
CA LEU A 151 -7.72 -0.83 -19.33
C LEU A 151 -9.01 -0.36 -18.67
N ARG A 152 -10.19 -0.82 -19.14
CA ARG A 152 -11.47 -0.52 -18.49
C ARG A 152 -11.51 -1.04 -17.06
N ASN A 153 -11.06 -2.27 -16.83
CA ASN A 153 -11.07 -2.89 -15.51
C ASN A 153 -10.10 -2.22 -14.52
N ARG A 154 -9.05 -1.57 -15.02
CA ARG A 154 -8.03 -0.87 -14.20
C ARG A 154 -8.13 0.65 -14.24
N LYS A 155 -9.16 1.15 -14.88
CA LYS A 155 -9.30 2.61 -15.10
C LYS A 155 -9.17 3.39 -13.80
N ALA A 156 -9.90 3.01 -12.74
CA ALA A 156 -9.87 3.71 -11.47
C ALA A 156 -8.46 3.71 -10.83
N GLN A 157 -7.73 2.60 -10.94
CA GLN A 157 -6.35 2.48 -10.47
C GLN A 157 -5.40 3.42 -11.23
N ILE A 158 -5.46 3.38 -12.55
CA ILE A 158 -4.59 4.20 -13.42
C ILE A 158 -4.87 5.68 -13.22
N ASP A 159 -6.15 6.06 -13.20
CA ASP A 159 -6.58 7.44 -13.01
C ASP A 159 -6.16 7.96 -11.61
N TYR A 160 -6.25 7.11 -10.57
CA TYR A 160 -5.83 7.46 -9.22
C TYR A 160 -4.31 7.76 -9.14
N LEU A 161 -3.47 6.90 -9.70
CA LEU A 161 -2.03 7.13 -9.74
C LEU A 161 -1.68 8.39 -10.56
N ALA A 162 -2.39 8.64 -11.66
CA ALA A 162 -2.22 9.87 -12.43
C ALA A 162 -2.67 11.12 -11.67
N ALA A 163 -3.74 11.03 -10.87
CA ALA A 163 -4.21 12.13 -10.02
C ALA A 163 -3.21 12.43 -8.90
N LYS A 164 -2.64 11.39 -8.24
CA LYS A 164 -1.56 11.56 -7.25
C LYS A 164 -0.35 12.26 -7.86
N LYS A 165 0.03 11.88 -9.08
CA LYS A 165 1.11 12.57 -9.80
C LYS A 165 0.81 14.05 -10.02
N GLN A 166 -0.42 14.41 -10.45
CA GLN A 166 -0.82 15.80 -10.63
C GLN A 166 -0.78 16.59 -9.31
N GLU A 167 -1.17 15.97 -8.19
CA GLU A 167 -1.06 16.55 -6.86
C GLU A 167 0.40 16.90 -6.54
N LEU A 168 1.33 15.96 -6.72
CA LEU A 168 2.76 16.14 -6.47
C LEU A 168 3.40 17.19 -7.39
N GLN A 169 2.93 17.32 -8.63
CA GLN A 169 3.36 18.34 -9.57
C GLN A 169 2.86 19.76 -9.24
N GLY A 170 2.09 19.93 -8.16
CA GLY A 170 1.54 21.23 -7.77
C GLY A 170 0.29 21.65 -8.55
N TYR A 171 -0.44 20.67 -9.12
CA TYR A 171 -1.75 20.91 -9.79
C TYR A 171 -2.94 20.43 -8.94
N PRO A 172 -3.13 20.93 -7.69
CA PRO A 172 -4.12 20.39 -6.76
C PRO A 172 -5.55 20.45 -7.29
N ARG A 173 -5.91 21.50 -8.05
CA ARG A 173 -7.26 21.60 -8.62
C ARG A 173 -7.55 20.53 -9.67
N ASN A 174 -6.54 20.13 -10.45
CA ASN A 174 -6.68 19.05 -11.42
C ASN A 174 -6.79 17.70 -10.71
N ALA A 175 -5.95 17.46 -9.70
CA ALA A 175 -6.02 16.27 -8.86
C ALA A 175 -7.40 16.13 -8.18
N ILE A 176 -7.92 17.18 -7.57
CA ILE A 176 -9.26 17.21 -6.95
C ILE A 176 -10.36 16.84 -7.96
N ARG A 177 -10.30 17.36 -9.19
CA ARG A 177 -11.27 17.01 -10.24
C ARG A 177 -11.20 15.52 -10.55
N ALA A 178 -9.99 14.99 -10.75
CA ALA A 178 -9.79 13.56 -11.02
C ALA A 178 -10.25 12.70 -9.84
N TYR A 179 -9.91 13.05 -8.61
CA TYR A 179 -10.37 12.31 -7.42
C TYR A 179 -11.91 12.28 -7.31
N ARG A 180 -12.60 13.35 -7.63
CA ARG A 180 -14.09 13.38 -7.63
C ARG A 180 -14.68 12.42 -8.67
N GLU A 181 -14.07 12.30 -9.84
CA GLU A 181 -14.49 11.35 -10.87
C GLU A 181 -14.24 9.90 -10.42
N ILE A 182 -13.05 9.62 -9.85
CA ILE A 182 -12.68 8.30 -9.36
C ILE A 182 -13.55 7.87 -8.18
N ALA A 183 -13.95 8.82 -7.32
CA ALA A 183 -14.84 8.59 -6.18
C ALA A 183 -16.22 8.01 -6.58
N LEU A 184 -16.63 8.17 -7.84
CA LEU A 184 -17.86 7.64 -8.41
C LEU A 184 -17.66 6.25 -9.04
N SER A 185 -16.44 5.73 -9.08
CA SER A 185 -16.15 4.43 -9.68
C SER A 185 -16.75 3.28 -8.86
N ARG A 186 -16.92 2.12 -9.53
CA ARG A 186 -17.35 0.88 -8.86
C ARG A 186 -16.20 0.17 -8.11
N ASP A 187 -14.97 0.60 -8.33
CA ASP A 187 -13.80 0.09 -7.62
C ASP A 187 -13.78 0.66 -6.19
N GLN A 188 -14.17 -0.15 -5.22
CA GLN A 188 -14.28 0.27 -3.83
C GLN A 188 -12.95 0.79 -3.25
N LYS A 189 -11.83 0.15 -3.61
CA LYS A 189 -10.50 0.57 -3.13
C LYS A 189 -10.18 1.99 -3.61
N TYR A 190 -10.15 2.20 -4.93
CA TYR A 190 -9.75 3.49 -5.50
C TYR A 190 -10.80 4.58 -5.32
N SER A 191 -12.08 4.23 -5.23
CA SER A 191 -13.14 5.16 -4.83
C SER A 191 -12.91 5.69 -3.41
N SER A 192 -12.58 4.81 -2.45
CA SER A 192 -12.32 5.22 -1.05
C SER A 192 -11.04 6.04 -0.91
N LEU A 193 -9.95 5.63 -1.56
CA LEU A 193 -8.69 6.38 -1.59
C LEU A 193 -8.90 7.77 -2.20
N ALA A 194 -9.61 7.86 -3.33
CA ALA A 194 -9.88 9.13 -3.99
C ALA A 194 -10.76 10.07 -3.15
N ARG A 195 -11.75 9.55 -2.41
CA ARG A 195 -12.54 10.36 -1.47
C ARG A 195 -11.68 10.90 -0.33
N TYR A 196 -10.80 10.09 0.20
CA TYR A 196 -9.85 10.48 1.25
C TYR A 196 -8.95 11.61 0.75
N ASP A 197 -8.23 11.40 -0.36
CA ASP A 197 -7.31 12.39 -0.91
C ASP A 197 -8.05 13.68 -1.35
N ASN A 198 -9.24 13.55 -1.93
CA ASN A 198 -10.08 14.71 -2.25
C ASN A 198 -10.42 15.55 -1.02
N ALA A 199 -10.83 14.93 0.10
CA ALA A 199 -11.16 15.63 1.32
C ALA A 199 -9.93 16.33 1.92
N VAL A 200 -8.80 15.63 2.00
CA VAL A 200 -7.53 16.15 2.54
C VAL A 200 -7.01 17.29 1.68
N LEU A 201 -6.88 17.09 0.38
CA LEU A 201 -6.32 18.08 -0.54
C LEU A 201 -7.24 19.31 -0.67
N SER A 202 -8.55 19.11 -0.73
CA SER A 202 -9.51 20.22 -0.78
C SER A 202 -9.46 21.08 0.47
N GLN A 203 -9.27 20.48 1.66
CA GLN A 203 -9.07 21.20 2.90
C GLN A 203 -7.74 21.97 2.90
N GLN A 204 -6.66 21.37 2.41
CA GLN A 204 -5.36 22.03 2.35
C GLN A 204 -5.34 23.30 1.50
N ILE A 205 -6.08 23.32 0.39
CA ILE A 205 -6.19 24.52 -0.47
C ILE A 205 -7.39 25.40 -0.12
N ASN A 206 -8.03 25.19 1.03
CA ASN A 206 -9.24 25.92 1.49
C ASN A 206 -10.44 25.85 0.51
N ALA A 207 -10.53 24.79 -0.31
CA ALA A 207 -11.67 24.50 -1.16
C ALA A 207 -12.79 23.74 -0.41
N LEU A 208 -12.50 23.24 0.77
CA LEU A 208 -13.39 22.59 1.70
C LEU A 208 -13.08 23.08 3.11
N SER A 209 -14.11 23.41 3.90
CA SER A 209 -13.90 23.75 5.31
C SER A 209 -13.44 22.53 6.12
N LEU A 210 -12.83 22.77 7.27
CA LEU A 210 -12.34 21.69 8.13
C LEU A 210 -13.51 20.78 8.61
N ASN A 211 -14.66 21.34 8.94
CA ASN A 211 -15.85 20.58 9.34
C ASN A 211 -16.37 19.68 8.21
N GLU A 212 -16.42 20.19 6.99
CA GLU A 212 -16.83 19.41 5.83
C GLU A 212 -15.82 18.27 5.55
N ALA A 213 -14.51 18.55 5.65
CA ALA A 213 -13.48 17.54 5.48
C ALA A 213 -13.59 16.42 6.54
N ILE A 214 -13.82 16.78 7.81
CA ILE A 214 -14.10 15.80 8.88
C ILE A 214 -15.33 14.96 8.50
N GLY A 215 -16.42 15.59 8.06
CA GLY A 215 -17.63 14.88 7.66
C GLY A 215 -17.41 13.89 6.52
N GLU A 216 -16.57 14.24 5.52
CA GLU A 216 -16.23 13.33 4.43
C GLU A 216 -15.35 12.16 4.91
N LEU A 217 -14.36 12.40 5.80
CA LEU A 217 -13.52 11.34 6.35
C LEU A 217 -14.32 10.40 7.27
N GLU A 218 -15.26 10.92 8.05
CA GLU A 218 -16.14 10.07 8.89
C GLU A 218 -16.99 9.09 8.06
N LYS A 219 -17.47 9.49 6.88
CA LYS A 219 -18.17 8.58 5.97
C LYS A 219 -17.30 7.41 5.50
N LEU A 220 -15.97 7.59 5.48
CA LEU A 220 -15.02 6.56 5.08
C LEU A 220 -14.64 5.60 6.23
N ARG A 221 -14.91 5.94 7.48
CA ARG A 221 -14.51 5.14 8.66
C ARG A 221 -14.91 3.66 8.56
N PHE A 222 -16.03 3.38 7.92
CA PHE A 222 -16.56 2.03 7.74
C PHE A 222 -16.61 1.55 6.28
N ALA A 223 -16.24 2.41 5.33
CA ALA A 223 -16.35 2.13 3.89
C ALA A 223 -15.25 1.18 3.40
N TRP A 224 -14.07 1.22 4.02
CA TRP A 224 -12.91 0.41 3.65
C TRP A 224 -12.16 -0.05 4.88
N THR A 225 -11.90 -1.36 4.99
CA THR A 225 -11.37 -1.99 6.19
C THR A 225 -9.91 -2.45 6.07
N GLU A 226 -9.22 -2.13 4.97
CA GLU A 226 -7.79 -2.45 4.85
C GLU A 226 -6.99 -1.76 5.97
N PRO A 227 -6.18 -2.49 6.75
CA PRO A 227 -5.55 -1.96 7.96
C PRO A 227 -4.70 -0.71 7.71
N LYS A 228 -3.90 -0.69 6.63
CA LYS A 228 -3.04 0.45 6.29
C LYS A 228 -3.86 1.72 6.01
N PHE A 229 -4.91 1.61 5.19
CA PHE A 229 -5.77 2.75 4.87
C PHE A 229 -6.54 3.21 6.12
N LYS A 230 -7.07 2.27 6.91
CA LYS A 230 -7.79 2.61 8.14
C LYS A 230 -6.87 3.35 9.13
N TRP A 231 -5.62 2.91 9.26
CA TRP A 231 -4.60 3.60 10.04
C TRP A 231 -4.39 5.05 9.60
N GLU A 232 -4.18 5.29 8.30
CA GLU A 232 -3.97 6.62 7.74
C GLU A 232 -5.21 7.51 7.92
N LEU A 233 -6.39 6.97 7.64
CA LEU A 233 -7.67 7.68 7.79
C LEU A 233 -7.89 8.14 9.22
N LEU A 234 -7.77 7.24 10.21
CA LEU A 234 -8.05 7.57 11.61
C LEU A 234 -7.02 8.57 12.17
N ASN A 235 -5.75 8.43 11.81
CA ASN A 235 -4.74 9.42 12.20
C ASN A 235 -5.04 10.81 11.62
N ARG A 236 -5.38 10.89 10.33
CA ARG A 236 -5.73 12.15 9.68
C ARG A 236 -6.98 12.77 10.29
N LEU A 237 -7.97 11.95 10.56
CA LEU A 237 -9.22 12.37 11.19
C LEU A 237 -8.98 12.93 12.59
N ALA A 238 -8.16 12.28 13.40
CA ALA A 238 -7.77 12.78 14.72
C ALA A 238 -7.04 14.14 14.64
N ASP A 239 -6.12 14.31 13.67
CA ASP A 239 -5.46 15.59 13.44
C ASP A 239 -6.45 16.70 13.03
N PHE A 240 -7.45 16.36 12.23
CA PHE A 240 -8.49 17.32 11.84
C PHE A 240 -9.38 17.69 13.01
N TYR A 241 -9.72 16.74 13.88
CA TYR A 241 -10.47 17.04 15.11
C TYR A 241 -9.70 17.99 16.03
N VAL A 242 -8.38 17.78 16.23
CA VAL A 242 -7.58 18.72 17.04
C VAL A 242 -7.55 20.12 16.41
N LYS A 243 -7.33 20.21 15.09
CA LYS A 243 -7.38 21.51 14.37
C LYS A 243 -8.74 22.21 14.51
N ASN A 244 -9.79 21.43 14.71
CA ASN A 244 -11.17 21.91 14.94
C ASN A 244 -11.49 22.14 16.43
N ALA A 245 -10.47 22.06 17.31
CA ALA A 245 -10.62 22.13 18.77
C ALA A 245 -11.55 21.04 19.36
N ASP A 246 -11.82 19.96 18.64
CA ASP A 246 -12.61 18.81 19.11
C ASP A 246 -11.70 17.72 19.66
N TYR A 247 -11.10 17.99 20.81
CA TYR A 247 -10.14 17.09 21.45
C TYR A 247 -10.77 15.77 21.90
N TYR A 248 -12.04 15.77 22.25
CA TYR A 248 -12.74 14.55 22.65
C TYR A 248 -12.76 13.52 21.50
N ASN A 249 -13.25 13.93 20.35
CA ASN A 249 -13.29 13.05 19.20
C ASN A 249 -11.88 12.72 18.66
N ALA A 250 -10.92 13.63 18.80
CA ALA A 250 -9.52 13.37 18.46
C ALA A 250 -8.94 12.22 19.28
N LEU A 251 -9.02 12.30 20.62
CA LEU A 251 -8.52 11.27 21.53
C LEU A 251 -9.25 9.93 21.37
N LYS A 252 -10.59 9.98 21.21
CA LYS A 252 -11.41 8.79 20.95
C LYS A 252 -10.97 8.08 19.65
N THR A 253 -10.69 8.85 18.59
CA THR A 253 -10.25 8.31 17.31
C THR A 253 -8.86 7.69 17.42
N LEU A 254 -7.91 8.32 18.13
CA LEU A 254 -6.59 7.71 18.38
C LEU A 254 -6.70 6.44 19.25
N LYS A 255 -7.58 6.41 20.26
CA LYS A 255 -7.81 5.21 21.06
C LYS A 255 -8.30 4.03 20.22
N GLU A 256 -9.15 4.29 19.21
CA GLU A 256 -9.58 3.27 18.24
C GLU A 256 -8.42 2.75 17.37
N THR A 257 -7.38 3.56 17.16
CA THR A 257 -6.20 3.19 16.36
C THR A 257 -5.21 2.30 17.09
N LEU A 258 -5.17 2.35 18.44
CA LEU A 258 -4.19 1.63 19.26
C LEU A 258 -4.12 0.12 19.03
N PRO A 259 -5.23 -0.62 18.84
CA PRO A 259 -5.19 -2.07 18.60
C PRO A 259 -4.53 -2.45 17.25
N MET A 260 -4.45 -1.52 16.30
CA MET A 260 -3.87 -1.75 14.97
C MET A 260 -2.39 -1.36 14.91
N ALA A 261 -1.88 -0.69 15.95
CA ALA A 261 -0.55 -0.10 15.99
C ALA A 261 0.53 -1.15 16.27
N THR A 262 1.65 -1.07 15.54
CA THR A 262 2.89 -1.74 15.93
C THR A 262 3.40 -1.18 17.28
N PRO A 263 4.33 -1.86 17.98
CA PRO A 263 4.86 -1.35 19.25
C PRO A 263 5.43 0.06 19.16
N ASP A 264 6.11 0.41 18.08
CA ASP A 264 6.69 1.75 17.87
C ASP A 264 5.61 2.79 17.56
N GLN A 265 4.66 2.45 16.69
CA GLN A 265 3.50 3.29 16.40
C GLN A 265 2.67 3.55 17.65
N ARG A 266 2.48 2.53 18.50
CA ARG A 266 1.75 2.67 19.76
C ARG A 266 2.42 3.68 20.70
N ARG A 267 3.75 3.62 20.85
CA ARG A 267 4.50 4.62 21.64
C ARG A 267 4.27 6.04 21.13
N THR A 268 4.35 6.23 19.82
CA THR A 268 4.12 7.53 19.18
C THR A 268 2.69 8.03 19.40
N LEU A 269 1.69 7.16 19.24
CA LEU A 269 0.28 7.51 19.48
C LEU A 269 0.03 7.89 20.93
N LEU A 270 0.54 7.11 21.88
CA LEU A 270 0.38 7.40 23.32
C LEU A 270 1.03 8.74 23.68
N ALA A 271 2.24 9.01 23.19
CA ALA A 271 2.90 10.29 23.41
C ALA A 271 2.07 11.47 22.85
N LYS A 272 1.49 11.31 21.66
CA LYS A 272 0.59 12.29 21.04
C LYS A 272 -0.68 12.51 21.85
N MET A 273 -1.28 11.44 22.38
CA MET A 273 -2.48 11.51 23.24
C MET A 273 -2.16 12.22 24.55
N VAL A 274 -1.02 11.93 25.17
CA VAL A 274 -0.57 12.61 26.41
C VAL A 274 -0.38 14.10 26.12
N GLN A 275 0.33 14.46 25.05
CA GLN A 275 0.51 15.87 24.68
C GLN A 275 -0.82 16.60 24.51
N TRP A 276 -1.78 16.02 23.79
CA TRP A 276 -3.11 16.63 23.60
C TRP A 276 -3.87 16.77 24.91
N PHE A 277 -3.71 15.78 25.82
CA PHE A 277 -4.32 15.83 27.14
C PHE A 277 -3.69 16.97 28.00
N GLU A 278 -2.36 17.12 27.95
CA GLU A 278 -1.65 18.23 28.60
C GLU A 278 -2.07 19.60 28.02
N ASP A 279 -2.23 19.71 26.71
CA ASP A 279 -2.69 20.93 26.05
C ASP A 279 -4.09 21.34 26.52
N ILE A 280 -4.97 20.38 26.80
CA ILE A 280 -6.31 20.63 27.33
C ILE A 280 -6.29 21.10 28.79
N TYR A 281 -5.56 20.37 29.66
CA TYR A 281 -5.70 20.53 31.12
C TYR A 281 -4.61 21.40 31.75
N ILE A 282 -3.42 21.48 31.14
CA ILE A 282 -2.27 22.18 31.72
C ILE A 282 -1.99 23.48 30.95
N ASN A 283 -2.00 23.43 29.62
CA ASN A 283 -1.60 24.57 28.81
C ASN A 283 -2.76 25.52 28.46
N ASN A 284 -3.99 25.21 28.91
CA ASN A 284 -5.20 26.00 28.66
C ASN A 284 -5.42 26.37 27.16
N GLN A 285 -4.85 25.62 26.21
CA GLN A 285 -5.04 25.90 24.79
C GLN A 285 -6.47 25.57 24.32
N ALA A 286 -7.22 24.81 25.10
CA ALA A 286 -8.62 24.52 24.88
C ALA A 286 -9.57 25.55 25.52
N ASP A 287 -9.08 26.76 25.82
CA ASP A 287 -9.82 27.81 26.52
C ASP A 287 -11.19 28.02 25.86
N ASN A 288 -12.26 27.72 26.58
CA ASN A 288 -13.67 27.82 26.19
C ASN A 288 -14.25 26.78 25.20
N SER A 289 -13.51 25.82 24.66
CA SER A 289 -14.09 24.82 23.74
C SER A 289 -14.74 23.62 24.45
N LEU A 290 -14.31 23.33 25.69
CA LEU A 290 -14.83 22.25 26.51
C LEU A 290 -15.61 22.79 27.73
N SER A 291 -16.90 22.45 27.83
CA SER A 291 -17.63 22.67 29.09
C SER A 291 -17.04 21.81 30.20
N ALA A 292 -17.16 22.25 31.46
CA ALA A 292 -16.66 21.49 32.62
C ALA A 292 -17.14 20.03 32.64
N VAL A 293 -18.39 19.77 32.21
CA VAL A 293 -18.96 18.43 32.09
C VAL A 293 -18.23 17.59 31.03
N LYS A 294 -17.93 18.18 29.84
CA LYS A 294 -17.18 17.50 28.79
C LYS A 294 -15.74 17.24 29.20
N SER A 295 -15.08 18.16 29.90
CA SER A 295 -13.75 17.96 30.44
C SER A 295 -13.71 16.81 31.43
N LEU A 296 -14.69 16.74 32.37
CA LEU A 296 -14.77 15.66 33.32
C LEU A 296 -15.02 14.31 32.65
N ALA A 297 -15.92 14.24 31.68
CA ALA A 297 -16.16 13.03 30.89
C ALA A 297 -14.89 12.58 30.12
N LEU A 298 -14.17 13.51 29.52
CA LEU A 298 -12.91 13.22 28.86
C LEU A 298 -11.88 12.64 29.83
N TYR A 299 -11.74 13.23 31.02
CA TYR A 299 -10.83 12.73 32.05
C TYR A 299 -11.19 11.28 32.43
N GLN A 300 -12.46 11.00 32.70
CA GLN A 300 -12.94 9.66 33.08
C GLN A 300 -12.74 8.62 31.97
N ASP A 301 -12.96 8.99 30.72
CA ASP A 301 -12.79 8.09 29.55
C ASP A 301 -11.32 7.74 29.26
N PHE A 302 -10.37 8.57 29.71
CA PHE A 302 -8.94 8.43 29.46
C PHE A 302 -8.07 8.36 30.73
N GLU A 303 -8.67 8.18 31.90
CA GLU A 303 -7.96 7.84 33.12
C GLU A 303 -7.39 6.41 32.99
N TRP A 304 -6.08 6.29 33.05
CA TRP A 304 -5.31 5.04 32.87
C TRP A 304 -4.36 4.78 34.01
#